data_f609bed8874fabf9495214c89e7dcd80
#
_entry.id   f609bed8874fabf9495214c89e7dcd80
#
_cell.length_a   1.000
_cell.length_b   1.000
_cell.length_c   1.000
_cell.angle_alpha   90.00
_cell.angle_beta   90.00
_cell.angle_gamma   90.00
#
_symmetry.space_group_name_H-M   'P 1'
#
loop_
_entity.id
_entity.type
_entity.pdbx_description
1 polymer ?
#
loop_
_entity_poly.entity_id
_entity_poly.type
_entity_poly.pdbx_seq_one_letter_code
_entity_poly.pdbx_strand_id
1 'polypeptide(L)'
;MKRLVDVKNEGLLALMGERVTLFCLNYIYTGKLVGVNKTFVLLEDAAIVYETGAFTDKQWKDAQPLPGNWYVKTPCIESFGLLK
;
A
#
# COMPACT_ATOMS: atom_id res chain seq x y z
N MET A 1 9.08 -10.49 22.90
CA MET A 1 8.44 -10.60 21.57
C MET A 1 7.46 -9.46 21.38
N LYS A 2 7.56 -8.81 20.24
CA LYS A 2 6.68 -7.72 19.91
C LYS A 2 5.33 -8.25 19.45
N ARG A 3 4.25 -7.68 19.97
CA ARG A 3 2.89 -8.06 19.59
C ARG A 3 2.22 -6.90 18.86
N LEU A 4 1.46 -7.24 17.83
CA LEU A 4 0.70 -6.27 17.09
C LEU A 4 -0.59 -5.94 17.87
N VAL A 5 -0.64 -4.75 18.39
CA VAL A 5 -1.79 -4.22 19.12
C VAL A 5 -2.09 -2.82 18.59
N ASP A 6 -3.09 -2.15 19.13
CA ASP A 6 -3.42 -0.79 18.72
C ASP A 6 -2.37 0.20 19.26
N VAL A 7 -1.24 0.23 18.57
CA VAL A 7 -0.12 1.10 18.91
C VAL A 7 0.05 2.13 17.81
N LYS A 8 0.23 3.39 18.18
CA LYS A 8 0.26 4.53 17.25
C LYS A 8 1.31 4.42 16.16
N ASN A 9 2.44 3.79 16.44
CA ASN A 9 3.55 3.69 15.50
C ASN A 9 3.71 2.29 14.93
N GLU A 10 2.61 1.57 14.78
CA GLU A 10 2.58 0.27 14.15
C GLU A 10 1.46 0.19 13.11
N GLY A 11 1.57 -0.77 12.20
CA GLY A 11 0.58 -0.98 11.15
C GLY A 11 0.64 0.11 10.09
N LEU A 12 -0.46 0.27 9.37
CA LEU A 12 -0.54 1.25 8.29
C LEU A 12 -0.32 2.67 8.79
N LEU A 13 -0.80 2.97 9.99
CA LEU A 13 -0.68 4.31 10.53
C LEU A 13 0.78 4.74 10.70
N ALA A 14 1.66 3.78 10.99
CA ALA A 14 3.09 4.05 11.11
C ALA A 14 3.75 4.39 9.77
N LEU A 15 3.09 4.07 8.66
CA LEU A 15 3.63 4.28 7.32
C LEU A 15 3.08 5.53 6.64
N MET A 16 2.39 6.39 7.38
CA MET A 16 1.88 7.64 6.83
C MET A 16 3.01 8.47 6.23
N GLY A 17 2.80 8.93 5.01
CA GLY A 17 3.80 9.69 4.28
C GLY A 17 4.79 8.85 3.49
N GLU A 18 4.79 7.54 3.70
CA GLU A 18 5.69 6.63 3.00
C GLU A 18 5.01 6.05 1.76
N ARG A 19 5.84 5.65 0.80
CA ARG A 19 5.33 4.93 -0.37
C ARG A 19 5.18 3.46 -0.01
N VAL A 20 3.93 2.98 -0.06
CA VAL A 20 3.58 1.63 0.40
C VAL A 20 3.17 0.74 -0.75
N THR A 21 3.27 -0.55 -0.53
CA THR A 21 2.72 -1.59 -1.40
C THR A 21 1.63 -2.32 -0.64
N LEU A 22 0.44 -2.38 -1.22
CA LEU A 22 -0.72 -3.03 -0.63
C LEU A 22 -1.07 -4.26 -1.44
N PHE A 23 -0.90 -5.44 -0.84
CA PHE A 23 -1.34 -6.70 -1.45
C PHE A 23 -2.79 -6.92 -1.06
N CYS A 24 -3.66 -6.72 -2.02
CA CYS A 24 -5.09 -6.88 -1.83
C CYS A 24 -5.57 -8.20 -2.43
N LEU A 25 -6.85 -8.52 -2.20
CA LEU A 25 -7.38 -9.82 -2.64
C LEU A 25 -7.29 -10.03 -4.15
N ASN A 26 -7.51 -8.99 -4.93
CA ASN A 26 -7.54 -9.11 -6.39
C ASN A 26 -6.38 -8.41 -7.08
N TYR A 27 -5.87 -7.34 -6.50
CA TYR A 27 -4.87 -6.50 -7.15
C TYR A 27 -3.82 -6.08 -6.15
N ILE A 28 -2.71 -5.58 -6.69
CA ILE A 28 -1.64 -4.97 -5.90
C ILE A 28 -1.66 -3.47 -6.20
N TYR A 29 -1.68 -2.66 -5.16
CA TYR A 29 -1.63 -1.20 -5.29
C TYR A 29 -0.38 -0.67 -4.63
N THR A 30 0.19 0.37 -5.22
CA THR A 30 1.31 1.09 -4.64
C THR A 30 1.01 2.59 -4.70
N GLY A 31 1.57 3.34 -3.77
CA GLY A 31 1.38 4.78 -3.73
C GLY A 31 1.83 5.34 -2.41
N LYS A 32 1.83 6.67 -2.33
CA LYS A 32 2.15 7.36 -1.09
C LYS A 32 0.94 7.33 -0.17
N LEU A 33 1.11 6.82 1.03
CA LEU A 33 0.04 6.72 2.01
C LEU A 33 -0.21 8.08 2.64
N VAL A 34 -1.38 8.64 2.38
CA VAL A 34 -1.74 9.97 2.90
C VAL A 34 -2.97 9.95 3.80
N GLY A 35 -3.65 8.83 3.89
CA GLY A 35 -4.78 8.69 4.80
C GLY A 35 -5.12 7.22 5.05
N VAL A 36 -5.60 6.93 6.24
CA VAL A 36 -6.05 5.59 6.59
C VAL A 36 -7.10 5.65 7.68
N ASN A 37 -8.16 4.87 7.51
CA ASN A 37 -9.14 4.62 8.55
C ASN A 37 -9.66 3.18 8.41
N LYS A 38 -10.70 2.85 9.15
CA LYS A 38 -11.26 1.49 9.12
C LYS A 38 -11.81 1.08 7.76
N THR A 39 -12.24 2.06 6.97
CA THR A 39 -12.95 1.81 5.72
C THR A 39 -12.05 1.94 4.51
N PHE A 40 -11.22 2.99 4.47
CA PHE A 40 -10.42 3.31 3.29
C PHE A 40 -8.98 3.65 3.64
N VAL A 41 -8.12 3.35 2.68
CA VAL A 41 -6.77 3.86 2.60
C VAL A 41 -6.73 4.83 1.43
N LEU A 42 -6.15 6.01 1.62
CA LEU A 42 -5.99 6.99 0.54
C LEU A 42 -4.54 7.02 0.10
N LEU A 43 -4.34 6.80 -1.19
CA LEU A 43 -3.03 6.83 -1.83
C LEU A 43 -2.93 8.01 -2.77
N GLU A 44 -1.78 8.68 -2.74
CA GLU A 44 -1.40 9.72 -3.67
C GLU A 44 -0.35 9.15 -4.62
N ASP A 45 -0.38 9.57 -5.88
CA ASP A 45 0.54 9.06 -6.89
C ASP A 45 0.51 7.53 -6.95
N ALA A 46 -0.70 7.01 -7.07
CA ALA A 46 -0.96 5.58 -6.98
C ALA A 46 -0.81 4.89 -8.32
N ALA A 47 -0.54 3.59 -8.26
CA ALA A 47 -0.52 2.72 -9.42
C ALA A 47 -1.06 1.36 -9.06
N ILE A 48 -1.65 0.69 -10.05
CA ILE A 48 -2.05 -0.70 -9.93
C ILE A 48 -0.94 -1.55 -10.58
N VAL A 49 -0.52 -2.58 -9.87
CA VAL A 49 0.62 -3.41 -10.30
C VAL A 49 0.08 -4.71 -10.87
N TYR A 50 0.37 -4.96 -12.14
CA TYR A 50 -0.02 -6.21 -12.82
C TYR A 50 1.07 -7.26 -12.77
N GLU A 51 2.33 -6.84 -12.84
CA GLU A 51 3.48 -7.73 -12.66
C GLU A 51 4.53 -7.05 -11.82
N THR A 52 4.95 -7.72 -10.76
CA THR A 52 5.91 -7.14 -9.83
C THR A 52 7.33 -7.15 -10.37
N GLY A 53 7.69 -8.15 -11.18
CA GLY A 53 9.08 -8.45 -11.42
C GLY A 53 9.74 -9.00 -10.16
N ALA A 54 11.05 -9.07 -10.14
CA ALA A 54 11.77 -9.46 -8.93
C ALA A 54 11.61 -8.38 -7.86
N PHE A 55 11.40 -8.77 -6.62
CA PHE A 55 11.24 -7.80 -5.53
C PHE A 55 12.51 -7.01 -5.26
N THR A 56 13.66 -7.51 -5.71
CA THR A 56 14.93 -6.79 -5.63
C THR A 56 15.08 -5.72 -6.70
N ASP A 57 14.25 -5.74 -7.74
CA ASP A 57 14.26 -4.69 -8.76
C ASP A 57 13.71 -3.39 -8.18
N LYS A 58 14.26 -2.28 -8.63
CA LYS A 58 13.83 -0.96 -8.13
C LYS A 58 12.47 -0.55 -8.62
N GLN A 59 12.03 -1.11 -9.73
CA GLN A 59 10.77 -0.73 -10.36
C GLN A 59 9.90 -1.96 -10.62
N TRP A 60 8.60 -1.72 -10.72
CA TRP A 60 7.64 -2.73 -11.07
C TRP A 60 7.81 -3.09 -12.55
N LYS A 61 7.63 -4.37 -12.87
CA LYS A 61 7.70 -4.81 -14.25
C LYS A 61 6.54 -4.27 -15.07
N ASP A 62 5.33 -4.27 -14.51
CA ASP A 62 4.14 -3.73 -15.18
C ASP A 62 3.23 -3.10 -14.14
N ALA A 63 3.23 -1.79 -14.11
CA ALA A 63 2.38 -1.00 -13.22
C ALA A 63 1.75 0.14 -14.00
N GLN A 64 0.47 0.37 -13.78
CA GLN A 64 -0.29 1.41 -14.48
C GLN A 64 -0.62 2.52 -13.51
N PRO A 65 -0.17 3.74 -13.77
CA PRO A 65 -0.52 4.88 -12.92
C PRO A 65 -2.03 5.11 -12.89
N LEU A 66 -2.53 5.42 -11.71
CA LEU A 66 -3.93 5.76 -11.51
C LEU A 66 -4.08 7.29 -11.46
N PRO A 67 -5.14 7.84 -12.04
CA PRO A 67 -5.32 9.29 -12.04
C PRO A 67 -5.73 9.80 -10.67
N GLY A 68 -5.13 10.90 -10.23
CA GLY A 68 -5.46 11.54 -8.97
C GLY A 68 -5.18 10.68 -7.76
N ASN A 69 -5.86 10.97 -6.67
CA ASN A 69 -5.77 10.18 -5.46
C ASN A 69 -6.68 8.96 -5.58
N TRP A 70 -6.27 7.88 -4.94
CA TRP A 70 -6.97 6.60 -5.10
C TRP A 70 -7.32 6.00 -3.75
N TYR A 71 -8.56 5.58 -3.60
CA TYR A 71 -9.04 4.94 -2.38
C TYR A 71 -9.02 3.43 -2.53
N VAL A 72 -8.45 2.76 -1.54
CA VAL A 72 -8.44 1.30 -1.46
C VAL A 72 -9.21 0.91 -0.20
N LYS A 73 -10.10 -0.07 -0.31
CA LYS A 73 -10.86 -0.53 0.85
C LYS A 73 -9.91 -1.22 1.84
N THR A 74 -9.86 -0.71 3.06
CA THR A 74 -8.99 -1.27 4.09
C THR A 74 -9.23 -2.77 4.32
N PRO A 75 -10.49 -3.27 4.39
CA PRO A 75 -10.72 -4.70 4.58
C PRO A 75 -10.24 -5.60 3.44
N CYS A 76 -9.93 -5.02 2.27
CA CYS A 76 -9.43 -5.81 1.13
C CYS A 76 -7.92 -5.98 1.15
N ILE A 77 -7.22 -5.31 2.05
CA ILE A 77 -5.76 -5.38 2.16
C ILE A 77 -5.39 -6.65 2.91
N GLU A 78 -4.67 -7.53 2.24
CA GLU A 78 -4.22 -8.79 2.84
C GLU A 78 -2.89 -8.61 3.57
N SER A 79 -1.98 -7.86 2.95
CA SER A 79 -0.69 -7.55 3.55
C SER A 79 -0.17 -6.24 2.95
N PHE A 80 0.79 -5.63 3.61
CA PHE A 80 1.34 -4.37 3.14
C PHE A 80 2.75 -4.18 3.67
N GLY A 81 3.47 -3.28 3.02
CA GLY A 81 4.82 -2.95 3.45
C GLY A 81 5.47 -1.92 2.54
N LEU A 82 6.74 -1.67 2.79
CA LEU A 82 7.58 -0.80 1.97
C LEU A 82 8.39 -1.70 1.04
N LEU A 83 7.92 -1.90 -0.17
CA LEU A 83 8.58 -2.81 -1.09
C LEU A 83 9.33 -2.06 -2.20
N LYS A 84 8.67 -1.19 -2.92
CA LYS A 84 9.34 -0.33 -3.92
C LYS A 84 8.49 0.84 -4.41
#